data_790bfe1b25b79bdd387ba9ab41626f58
#
_entry.id   790bfe1b25b79bdd387ba9ab41626f58
#
_cell.length_a   1.000
_cell.length_b   1.000
_cell.length_c   1.000
_cell.angle_alpha   90.00
_cell.angle_beta   90.00
_cell.angle_gamma   90.00
#
_symmetry.space_group_name_H-M   'P 1'
#
loop_
_entity.id
_entity.type
_entity.pdbx_description
1 polymer ?
#
loop_
_entity_poly.entity_id
_entity_poly.type
_entity_poly.pdbx_seq_one_letter_code
_entity_poly.pdbx_strand_id
1 'polypeptide(L)'
;MRSKKWLLGAGAVLSAALLLTACGQSEKKADAPKTFSYVYAIDPSSLDYSVTSKSSTSDVIANVVDGLLENDKYGNLIPSLAEDWSVSKDGLTYTYKLRKGVKWYTSDGEEYAEVKAQDFVTGLKHAADGKSDGLSLLQDSIKGLAEYVSGESNDFSTVGVKAVDD
;
A
#
# COMPACT_ATOMS: atom_id res chain seq x y z
N MET A 1 -36.86 71.66 8.49
CA MET A 1 -35.59 70.94 8.06
C MET A 1 -35.18 69.79 8.99
N ARG A 2 -36.11 68.94 9.44
CA ARG A 2 -35.83 67.89 10.43
C ARG A 2 -36.07 66.44 9.90
N SER A 3 -36.66 66.28 8.73
CA SER A 3 -37.06 64.94 8.22
C SER A 3 -36.03 64.27 7.29
N LYS A 4 -35.05 64.98 6.72
CA LYS A 4 -34.03 64.38 5.84
C LYS A 4 -32.93 63.56 6.51
N LYS A 5 -32.65 63.88 7.79
CA LYS A 5 -31.59 63.13 8.56
C LYS A 5 -32.05 61.76 9.04
N TRP A 6 -33.34 61.55 9.19
CA TRP A 6 -33.92 60.25 9.62
C TRP A 6 -33.95 59.23 8.51
N LEU A 7 -34.14 59.68 7.27
CA LEU A 7 -34.16 58.78 6.10
C LEU A 7 -32.76 58.24 5.76
N LEU A 8 -31.71 59.01 6.04
CA LEU A 8 -30.33 58.56 5.85
C LEU A 8 -29.88 57.50 6.90
N GLY A 9 -30.39 57.62 8.14
CA GLY A 9 -30.12 56.64 9.20
C GLY A 9 -30.83 55.28 8.96
N ALA A 10 -32.05 55.27 8.43
CA ALA A 10 -32.81 54.07 8.15
C ALA A 10 -32.22 53.29 6.99
N GLY A 11 -31.69 53.99 5.95
CA GLY A 11 -31.05 53.33 4.79
C GLY A 11 -29.72 52.62 5.16
N ALA A 12 -28.95 53.23 6.08
CA ALA A 12 -27.67 52.64 6.51
C ALA A 12 -27.84 51.38 7.40
N VAL A 13 -28.90 51.34 8.21
CA VAL A 13 -29.22 50.16 9.04
C VAL A 13 -29.76 49.00 8.19
N LEU A 14 -30.56 49.28 7.15
CA LEU A 14 -31.06 48.22 6.27
C LEU A 14 -29.96 47.61 5.41
N SER A 15 -28.99 48.40 4.94
CA SER A 15 -27.86 47.87 4.17
C SER A 15 -26.87 47.02 5.01
N ALA A 16 -26.70 47.36 6.31
CA ALA A 16 -25.89 46.54 7.21
C ALA A 16 -26.54 45.20 7.58
N ALA A 17 -27.88 45.13 7.64
CA ALA A 17 -28.61 43.90 7.91
C ALA A 17 -28.57 42.91 6.74
N LEU A 18 -28.46 43.38 5.51
CA LEU A 18 -28.35 42.53 4.31
C LEU A 18 -26.95 41.90 4.12
N LEU A 19 -25.90 42.48 4.72
CA LEU A 19 -24.55 41.92 4.66
C LEU A 19 -24.30 40.80 5.69
N LEU A 20 -25.14 40.69 6.72
CA LEU A 20 -25.01 39.67 7.76
C LEU A 20 -25.72 38.34 7.42
N THR A 21 -26.55 38.30 6.41
CA THR A 21 -27.22 37.08 5.96
C THR A 21 -26.39 36.22 4.97
N ALA A 22 -25.27 36.75 4.48
CA ALA A 22 -24.41 36.02 3.55
C ALA A 22 -23.49 35.00 4.22
N CYS A 23 -23.36 34.99 5.55
CA CYS A 23 -22.51 34.04 6.29
C CYS A 23 -23.26 32.95 7.06
N GLY A 24 -24.58 32.82 6.82
CA GLY A 24 -25.43 31.86 7.56
C GLY A 24 -25.92 30.67 6.74
N GLN A 25 -25.29 30.37 5.63
CA GLN A 25 -25.57 29.11 4.95
C GLN A 25 -24.79 28.02 5.65
N SER A 26 -25.50 27.27 6.51
CA SER A 26 -25.00 25.98 7.00
C SER A 26 -24.60 25.17 5.77
N GLU A 27 -23.31 25.12 5.48
CA GLU A 27 -22.77 24.12 4.57
C GLU A 27 -23.25 22.77 5.10
N LYS A 28 -24.25 22.18 4.43
CA LYS A 28 -24.41 20.73 4.51
C LYS A 28 -23.00 20.23 4.21
N LYS A 29 -22.34 19.59 5.22
CA LYS A 29 -21.12 18.84 4.97
C LYS A 29 -21.44 17.94 3.79
N ALA A 30 -21.02 18.35 2.60
CA ALA A 30 -20.99 17.43 1.47
C ALA A 30 -20.15 16.26 1.98
N ASP A 31 -20.69 15.05 1.93
CA ASP A 31 -19.90 13.87 2.18
C ASP A 31 -18.61 14.03 1.38
N ALA A 32 -17.48 14.02 2.06
CA ALA A 32 -16.19 14.13 1.40
C ALA A 32 -16.14 13.05 0.33
N PRO A 33 -15.73 13.38 -0.89
CA PRO A 33 -15.69 12.39 -1.95
C PRO A 33 -14.87 11.20 -1.48
N LYS A 34 -15.44 10.00 -1.52
CA LYS A 34 -14.76 8.74 -1.15
C LYS A 34 -13.70 8.34 -2.17
N THR A 35 -13.44 9.21 -3.14
CA THR A 35 -12.50 8.96 -4.23
C THR A 35 -11.23 9.75 -3.98
N PHE A 36 -10.11 9.06 -3.94
CA PHE A 36 -8.77 9.63 -3.98
C PHE A 36 -8.26 9.56 -5.42
N SER A 37 -7.70 10.65 -5.92
CA SER A 37 -7.13 10.70 -7.28
C SER A 37 -5.76 11.34 -7.22
N TYR A 38 -4.79 10.73 -7.90
CA TYR A 38 -3.47 11.31 -8.08
C TYR A 38 -2.98 11.03 -9.51
N VAL A 39 -1.97 11.77 -9.94
CA VAL A 39 -1.38 11.65 -11.28
C VAL A 39 0.01 11.08 -11.13
N TYR A 40 0.33 10.05 -11.89
CA TYR A 40 1.68 9.52 -12.02
C TYR A 40 2.24 9.78 -13.41
N ALA A 41 3.55 9.88 -13.52
CA ALA A 41 4.23 10.39 -14.71
C ALA A 41 4.11 9.47 -15.93
N ILE A 42 3.94 8.16 -15.71
CA ILE A 42 3.90 7.15 -16.77
C ILE A 42 3.06 5.95 -16.32
N ASP A 43 2.28 5.39 -17.23
CA ASP A 43 1.52 4.19 -16.97
C ASP A 43 2.44 2.98 -16.71
N PRO A 44 2.10 2.08 -15.78
CA PRO A 44 2.84 0.86 -15.56
C PRO A 44 2.74 -0.03 -16.81
N SER A 45 3.88 -0.50 -17.29
CA SER A 45 3.94 -1.43 -18.42
C SER A 45 3.53 -2.87 -18.04
N SER A 46 3.56 -3.17 -16.74
CA SER A 46 3.15 -4.43 -16.13
C SER A 46 2.76 -4.19 -14.68
N LEU A 47 1.81 -4.96 -14.17
CA LEU A 47 1.49 -5.03 -12.74
C LEU A 47 2.11 -6.25 -12.06
N ASP A 48 2.95 -7.00 -12.77
CA ASP A 48 3.75 -8.08 -12.18
C ASP A 48 4.90 -7.51 -11.36
N TYR A 49 4.57 -7.10 -10.14
CA TYR A 49 5.51 -6.51 -9.18
C TYR A 49 6.61 -7.48 -8.74
N SER A 50 6.40 -8.79 -8.92
CA SER A 50 7.41 -9.79 -8.58
C SER A 50 8.57 -9.81 -9.59
N VAL A 51 8.37 -9.27 -10.79
CA VAL A 51 9.38 -9.31 -11.87
C VAL A 51 9.96 -7.94 -12.15
N THR A 52 9.25 -6.84 -11.91
CA THR A 52 9.74 -5.49 -12.18
C THR A 52 9.87 -4.64 -10.92
N SER A 53 10.91 -3.81 -10.84
CA SER A 53 11.15 -2.82 -9.78
C SER A 53 10.80 -1.38 -10.21
N LYS A 54 10.06 -1.20 -11.32
CA LYS A 54 9.69 0.14 -11.82
C LYS A 54 8.77 0.86 -10.84
N SER A 55 9.07 2.12 -10.53
CA SER A 55 8.29 2.97 -9.62
C SER A 55 6.81 3.07 -10.03
N SER A 56 6.52 3.17 -11.34
CA SER A 56 5.14 3.22 -11.84
C SER A 56 4.31 1.96 -11.48
N THR A 57 4.94 0.79 -11.43
CA THR A 57 4.31 -0.44 -10.94
C THR A 57 4.18 -0.40 -9.42
N SER A 58 5.26 -0.04 -8.71
CA SER A 58 5.29 0.00 -7.25
C SER A 58 4.25 0.98 -6.67
N ASP A 59 4.06 2.13 -7.30
CA ASP A 59 3.07 3.15 -6.88
C ASP A 59 1.62 2.62 -6.91
N VAL A 60 1.30 1.74 -7.86
CA VAL A 60 -0.01 1.08 -7.94
C VAL A 60 -0.11 -0.07 -6.94
N ILE A 61 0.89 -0.96 -6.95
CA ILE A 61 0.89 -2.20 -6.18
C ILE A 61 0.94 -1.94 -4.66
N ALA A 62 1.65 -0.91 -4.21
CA ALA A 62 1.70 -0.52 -2.80
C ALA A 62 0.32 -0.19 -2.17
N ASN A 63 -0.73 -0.02 -2.98
CA ASN A 63 -2.09 0.21 -2.50
C ASN A 63 -2.94 -1.06 -2.42
N VAL A 64 -2.46 -2.19 -2.93
CA VAL A 64 -3.25 -3.42 -3.09
C VAL A 64 -2.54 -4.69 -2.63
N VAL A 65 -1.23 -4.64 -2.37
CA VAL A 65 -0.42 -5.78 -1.92
C VAL A 65 0.37 -5.41 -0.69
N ASP A 66 0.21 -6.20 0.36
CA ASP A 66 0.96 -6.07 1.61
C ASP A 66 2.15 -7.02 1.65
N GLY A 67 3.20 -6.64 2.37
CA GLY A 67 4.34 -7.49 2.68
C GLY A 67 4.15 -8.31 3.96
N LEU A 68 5.13 -9.14 4.29
CA LEU A 68 5.19 -9.82 5.60
C LEU A 68 5.21 -8.80 6.74
N LEU A 69 6.01 -7.75 6.59
CA LEU A 69 6.15 -6.64 7.51
C LEU A 69 5.99 -5.34 6.72
N GLU A 70 5.70 -4.25 7.41
CA GLU A 70 5.65 -2.91 6.86
C GLU A 70 6.39 -1.91 7.75
N ASN A 71 6.48 -0.66 7.33
CA ASN A 71 7.09 0.39 8.12
C ASN A 71 6.01 1.33 8.69
N ASP A 72 6.13 1.66 9.97
CA ASP A 72 5.37 2.76 10.55
C ASP A 72 5.87 4.12 10.02
N LYS A 73 5.19 5.20 10.41
CA LYS A 73 5.56 6.57 10.03
C LYS A 73 6.95 7.02 10.52
N TYR A 74 7.62 6.26 11.36
CA TYR A 74 8.95 6.52 11.87
C TYR A 74 10.02 5.61 11.24
N GLY A 75 9.62 4.69 10.36
CA GLY A 75 10.50 3.73 9.72
C GLY A 75 10.78 2.47 10.54
N ASN A 76 10.06 2.23 11.64
CA ASN A 76 10.19 0.99 12.38
C ASN A 76 9.42 -0.12 11.67
N LEU A 77 10.01 -1.33 11.63
CA LEU A 77 9.31 -2.53 11.15
C LEU A 77 8.18 -2.91 12.11
N ILE A 78 6.99 -3.09 11.56
CA ILE A 78 5.79 -3.52 12.28
C ILE A 78 5.14 -4.71 11.56
N PRO A 79 4.34 -5.53 12.28
CA PRO A 79 3.60 -6.62 11.69
C PRO A 79 2.61 -6.17 10.60
N SER A 80 2.61 -6.89 9.46
CA SER A 80 1.62 -6.74 8.38
C SER A 80 0.96 -8.09 8.11
N LEU A 81 1.24 -8.80 7.01
CA LEU A 81 0.73 -10.16 6.78
C LEU A 81 1.29 -11.17 7.79
N ALA A 82 2.50 -10.97 8.28
CA ALA A 82 2.97 -11.67 9.46
C ALA A 82 2.47 -10.96 10.73
N GLU A 83 1.86 -11.70 11.65
CA GLU A 83 1.46 -11.20 12.97
C GLU A 83 2.63 -11.13 13.96
N ASP A 84 3.68 -11.96 13.73
CA ASP A 84 4.89 -12.04 14.55
C ASP A 84 6.03 -12.62 13.73
N TRP A 85 7.26 -12.40 14.19
CA TRP A 85 8.47 -13.02 13.63
C TRP A 85 9.53 -13.25 14.68
N SER A 86 10.44 -14.18 14.39
CA SER A 86 11.59 -14.48 15.23
C SER A 86 12.84 -14.72 14.41
N VAL A 87 13.98 -14.55 15.05
CA VAL A 87 15.30 -14.80 14.45
C VAL A 87 16.02 -15.84 15.32
N SER A 88 16.62 -16.84 14.68
CA SER A 88 17.43 -17.85 15.38
C SER A 88 18.64 -17.21 16.08
N LYS A 89 19.22 -17.94 17.06
CA LYS A 89 20.35 -17.44 17.86
C LYS A 89 21.60 -17.13 17.03
N ASP A 90 21.78 -17.82 15.91
CA ASP A 90 22.89 -17.62 14.97
C ASP A 90 22.61 -16.51 13.95
N GLY A 91 21.39 -15.93 13.94
CA GLY A 91 20.99 -14.87 13.04
C GLY A 91 20.70 -15.32 11.61
N LEU A 92 20.71 -16.63 11.33
CA LEU A 92 20.65 -17.17 9.96
C LEU A 92 19.25 -17.64 9.53
N THR A 93 18.31 -17.77 10.48
CA THR A 93 16.95 -18.21 10.18
C THR A 93 15.93 -17.22 10.70
N TYR A 94 15.09 -16.73 9.81
CA TYR A 94 13.97 -15.86 10.09
C TYR A 94 12.68 -16.65 9.93
N THR A 95 11.86 -16.68 10.98
CA THR A 95 10.57 -17.37 10.96
C THR A 95 9.45 -16.33 11.10
N TYR A 96 8.52 -16.33 10.17
CA TYR A 96 7.38 -15.43 10.16
C TYR A 96 6.11 -16.22 10.44
N LYS A 97 5.27 -15.74 11.36
CA LYS A 97 3.96 -16.31 11.66
C LYS A 97 2.88 -15.51 10.95
N LEU A 98 2.22 -16.13 9.98
CA LEU A 98 1.20 -15.44 9.19
C LEU A 98 -0.10 -15.23 9.99
N ARG A 99 -0.79 -14.13 9.68
CA ARG A 99 -2.17 -13.90 10.12
C ARG A 99 -3.09 -14.90 9.45
N LYS A 100 -4.00 -15.47 10.22
CA LYS A 100 -5.06 -16.34 9.68
C LYS A 100 -6.19 -15.55 9.07
N GLY A 101 -6.83 -16.12 8.07
CA GLY A 101 -8.04 -15.57 7.45
C GLY A 101 -7.83 -14.38 6.51
N VAL A 102 -6.58 -14.03 6.19
CA VAL A 102 -6.29 -13.05 5.14
C VAL A 102 -6.59 -13.66 3.79
N LYS A 103 -7.18 -12.88 2.89
CA LYS A 103 -7.66 -13.37 1.58
C LYS A 103 -7.01 -12.63 0.43
N TRP A 104 -6.81 -13.36 -0.65
CA TRP A 104 -6.66 -12.78 -1.98
C TRP A 104 -8.02 -12.36 -2.52
N TYR A 105 -8.07 -11.22 -3.20
CA TYR A 105 -9.27 -10.70 -3.84
C TYR A 105 -9.07 -10.53 -5.34
N THR A 106 -10.15 -10.71 -6.10
CA THR A 106 -10.18 -10.38 -7.53
C THR A 106 -10.30 -8.87 -7.74
N SER A 107 -10.12 -8.41 -8.98
CA SER A 107 -10.34 -7.01 -9.38
C SER A 107 -11.77 -6.52 -9.10
N ASP A 108 -12.73 -7.43 -9.04
CA ASP A 108 -14.14 -7.13 -8.77
C ASP A 108 -14.47 -7.13 -7.28
N GLY A 109 -13.46 -7.40 -6.42
CA GLY A 109 -13.58 -7.42 -4.97
C GLY A 109 -14.15 -8.71 -4.38
N GLU A 110 -14.18 -9.80 -5.17
CA GLU A 110 -14.61 -11.12 -4.69
C GLU A 110 -13.44 -11.85 -4.02
N GLU A 111 -13.74 -12.62 -2.95
CA GLU A 111 -12.74 -13.49 -2.32
C GLU A 111 -12.29 -14.58 -3.31
N TYR A 112 -10.98 -14.70 -3.50
CA TYR A 112 -10.40 -15.70 -4.41
C TYR A 112 -9.86 -16.90 -3.65
N ALA A 113 -8.95 -16.67 -2.68
CA ALA A 113 -8.30 -17.72 -1.89
C ALA A 113 -7.77 -17.14 -0.57
N GLU A 114 -7.45 -18.01 0.39
CA GLU A 114 -6.73 -17.63 1.60
C GLU A 114 -5.23 -17.48 1.29
N VAL A 115 -4.61 -16.43 1.86
CA VAL A 115 -3.16 -16.24 1.78
C VAL A 115 -2.46 -17.30 2.63
N LYS A 116 -1.49 -17.99 2.04
CA LYS A 116 -0.77 -19.10 2.66
C LYS A 116 0.75 -18.88 2.63
N ALA A 117 1.46 -19.56 3.51
CA ALA A 117 2.92 -19.55 3.54
C ALA A 117 3.54 -19.95 2.19
N GLN A 118 2.89 -20.89 1.47
CA GLN A 118 3.33 -21.34 0.15
C GLN A 118 3.28 -20.22 -0.90
N ASP A 119 2.42 -19.22 -0.76
CA ASP A 119 2.32 -18.10 -1.72
C ASP A 119 3.63 -17.28 -1.76
N PHE A 120 4.27 -17.09 -0.61
CA PHE A 120 5.58 -16.40 -0.53
C PHE A 120 6.71 -17.20 -1.18
N VAL A 121 6.70 -18.53 -1.02
CA VAL A 121 7.64 -19.43 -1.71
C VAL A 121 7.43 -19.36 -3.22
N THR A 122 6.18 -19.42 -3.65
CA THR A 122 5.78 -19.33 -5.07
C THR A 122 6.14 -17.97 -5.66
N GLY A 123 5.90 -16.88 -4.93
CA GLY A 123 6.24 -15.52 -5.35
C GLY A 123 7.75 -15.32 -5.53
N LEU A 124 8.58 -15.81 -4.59
CA LEU A 124 10.04 -15.75 -4.75
C LEU A 124 10.51 -16.58 -5.95
N LYS A 125 9.94 -17.77 -6.13
CA LYS A 125 10.25 -18.60 -7.31
C LYS A 125 9.89 -17.90 -8.60
N HIS A 126 8.70 -17.29 -8.68
CA HIS A 126 8.26 -16.53 -9.83
C HIS A 126 9.20 -15.36 -10.14
N ALA A 127 9.61 -14.60 -9.12
CA ALA A 127 10.60 -13.54 -9.27
C ALA A 127 11.93 -14.06 -9.81
N ALA A 128 12.41 -15.20 -9.29
CA ALA A 128 13.66 -15.83 -9.72
C ALA A 128 13.59 -16.33 -11.17
N ASP A 129 12.53 -17.04 -11.55
CA ASP A 129 12.30 -17.52 -12.90
C ASP A 129 12.14 -16.37 -13.91
N GLY A 130 11.47 -15.29 -13.51
CA GLY A 130 11.29 -14.06 -14.28
C GLY A 130 12.50 -13.14 -14.31
N LYS A 131 13.59 -13.50 -13.62
CA LYS A 131 14.81 -12.68 -13.51
C LYS A 131 14.53 -11.25 -13.08
N SER A 132 13.75 -11.12 -11.99
CA SER A 132 13.32 -9.84 -11.44
C SER A 132 14.49 -8.89 -11.19
N ASP A 133 14.29 -7.62 -11.52
CA ASP A 133 15.24 -6.54 -11.20
C ASP A 133 15.50 -6.43 -9.68
N GLY A 134 14.50 -6.78 -8.85
CA GLY A 134 14.57 -6.72 -7.39
C GLY A 134 15.41 -7.82 -6.74
N LEU A 135 15.77 -8.88 -7.46
CA LEU A 135 16.53 -10.02 -6.90
C LEU A 135 17.92 -9.62 -6.41
N SER A 136 18.52 -8.59 -6.97
CA SER A 136 19.80 -8.07 -6.51
C SER A 136 19.83 -7.67 -5.02
N LEU A 137 18.66 -7.39 -4.43
CA LEU A 137 18.53 -7.09 -3.01
C LEU A 137 18.44 -8.34 -2.13
N LEU A 138 18.15 -9.50 -2.69
CA LEU A 138 17.82 -10.73 -1.97
C LEU A 138 18.81 -11.87 -2.21
N GLN A 139 19.41 -11.95 -3.40
CA GLN A 139 20.18 -13.11 -3.83
C GLN A 139 21.36 -13.44 -2.91
N ASP A 140 22.03 -12.43 -2.34
CA ASP A 140 23.16 -12.61 -1.44
C ASP A 140 22.73 -12.86 0.02
N SER A 141 21.44 -12.71 0.33
CA SER A 141 20.88 -12.85 1.67
C SER A 141 20.11 -14.16 1.86
N ILE A 142 19.61 -14.75 0.78
CA ILE A 142 18.84 -16.00 0.82
C ILE A 142 19.71 -17.14 0.29
N LYS A 143 19.98 -18.13 1.15
CA LYS A 143 20.78 -19.31 0.80
C LYS A 143 20.29 -19.93 -0.51
N GLY A 144 21.20 -20.22 -1.44
CA GLY A 144 20.93 -20.93 -2.68
C GLY A 144 20.19 -20.08 -3.75
N LEU A 145 19.80 -18.83 -3.45
CA LEU A 145 19.08 -18.02 -4.42
C LEU A 145 19.99 -17.51 -5.54
N ALA A 146 21.23 -17.14 -5.23
CA ALA A 146 22.20 -16.71 -6.24
C ALA A 146 22.52 -17.83 -7.24
N GLU A 147 22.74 -19.05 -6.75
CA GLU A 147 23.01 -20.23 -7.57
C GLU A 147 21.80 -20.61 -8.44
N TYR A 148 20.58 -20.43 -7.94
CA TYR A 148 19.37 -20.66 -8.72
C TYR A 148 19.21 -19.61 -9.82
N VAL A 149 19.38 -18.34 -9.51
CA VAL A 149 19.23 -17.21 -10.48
C VAL A 149 20.31 -17.25 -11.55
N SER A 150 21.56 -17.62 -11.21
CA SER A 150 22.65 -17.77 -12.18
C SER A 150 22.51 -19.00 -13.08
N GLY A 151 21.68 -19.97 -12.69
CA GLY A 151 21.52 -21.25 -13.40
C GLY A 151 22.56 -22.31 -13.02
N GLU A 152 23.35 -22.07 -11.97
CA GLU A 152 24.24 -23.10 -11.38
C GLU A 152 23.42 -24.22 -10.73
N SER A 153 22.23 -23.89 -10.21
CA SER A 153 21.24 -24.84 -9.74
C SER A 153 19.92 -24.63 -10.47
N ASN A 154 19.25 -25.73 -10.87
CA ASN A 154 17.90 -25.70 -11.42
C ASN A 154 16.85 -26.19 -10.42
N ASP A 155 17.25 -26.51 -9.20
CA ASP A 155 16.38 -27.02 -8.15
C ASP A 155 16.08 -25.93 -7.11
N PHE A 156 14.88 -25.33 -7.22
CA PHE A 156 14.41 -24.28 -6.29
C PHE A 156 14.26 -24.81 -4.84
N SER A 157 14.14 -26.11 -4.63
CA SER A 157 14.04 -26.68 -3.28
C SER A 157 15.31 -26.47 -2.45
N THR A 158 16.44 -26.15 -3.09
CA THR A 158 17.71 -25.80 -2.43
C THR A 158 17.75 -24.35 -1.92
N VAL A 159 16.83 -23.51 -2.38
CA VAL A 159 16.73 -22.12 -1.91
C VAL A 159 16.19 -22.07 -0.49
N GLY A 160 16.78 -21.22 0.33
CA GLY A 160 16.53 -21.10 1.77
C GLY A 160 15.19 -20.45 2.14
N VAL A 161 14.11 -20.68 1.38
CA VAL A 161 12.74 -20.27 1.69
C VAL A 161 11.84 -21.51 1.79
N LYS A 162 10.99 -21.57 2.82
CA LYS A 162 10.10 -22.74 3.03
C LYS A 162 8.79 -22.30 3.68
N ALA A 163 7.70 -22.88 3.21
CA ALA A 163 6.46 -22.96 3.98
C ALA A 163 6.59 -24.14 4.96
N VAL A 164 6.31 -23.91 6.24
CA VAL A 164 6.45 -24.93 7.29
C VAL A 164 5.08 -25.52 7.63
N ASP A 165 4.08 -24.66 7.76
CA ASP A 165 2.67 -24.99 7.99
C ASP A 165 1.78 -23.89 7.39
N ASP A 166 0.47 -24.16 7.30
CA ASP A 166 -0.54 -23.21 6.80
C ASP A 166 -1.36 -22.60 7.95
#